data_91cf23d5be724c7a98e7d670119ba92c
#
_entry.id   91cf23d5be724c7a98e7d670119ba92c
#
_cell.length_a   1.000
_cell.length_b   1.000
_cell.length_c   1.000
_cell.angle_alpha   90.00
_cell.angle_beta   90.00
_cell.angle_gamma   90.00
#
_symmetry.space_group_name_H-M   'P 1'
#
loop_
_entity.id
_entity.type
_entity.pdbx_description
1 polymer ?
#
loop_
_entity_poly.entity_id
_entity_poly.type
_entity_poly.pdbx_seq_one_letter_code
_entity_poly.pdbx_strand_id
1 'polypeptide(L)'
;MNRITIFFFILQLAIVSIVLAEQANNEFRATWVITWEHIDQNKNPGQNMEKIRKIMEDHKAANMNAVIFQVRQSGTAYYQSSYEPWGYYAGYQYPGYDPLEYAIEEAHKRGLELHAWFNVFQTSSTYPGTPAAGHPEWICRDQNGISMTSYRSVSPGLEEVRNYTINVAMEIVRNYDIDGLHLDYIRWNEHTNTARQIVEPVMELQRKDGMISDQELQKLNNNWSGRYLYDYNHPFSSGIPDNFDSWESWWRWSVTTFVETLHDSIQSDKPHVRLSAAVLGKYNWSGWQGYGTVYQDGAKWYNEGSIDHIMPMSYHWTTASGFTGMLEDNCPQCWRIFVEPGLESGRSYTVGPGSYILDENNVWYRHPDIVVNIRIINWTKGFQFFSYRSWDENNYFNTAGQSFFQGKTKVHPTPNIFSIRPNKPLLAINAVDSVTMELTVYPSSTNESGWFIIYRSIDPTATPDIGDIISIQYKSEDITYTDYLSDTDLVYQYFATQTDRFWNESEPSNRVYTSSGPMPDKYKISQNYPNPFNGMTTIPFAIPDYSHITLSITDIRGKIIATLIDQPMLPGNHTINWYGKNDAGSHQASGVYLIYLNTGSKVKNSKRLLFLK
;
A
#
# COMPACT_ATOMS: atom_id res chain seq x y z
N MET A 1 25.63 -39.95 -1.51
CA MET A 1 25.49 -38.59 -0.92
C MET A 1 25.54 -38.72 0.59
N ASN A 2 26.47 -38.05 1.24
CA ASN A 2 26.68 -38.14 2.71
C ASN A 2 25.51 -37.47 3.44
N ARG A 3 25.11 -38.00 4.60
CA ARG A 3 24.04 -37.44 5.45
C ARG A 3 24.22 -35.96 5.76
N ILE A 4 25.43 -35.46 5.81
CA ILE A 4 25.79 -34.04 5.99
C ILE A 4 25.37 -33.20 4.77
N THR A 5 25.56 -33.71 3.55
CA THR A 5 25.17 -33.00 2.31
C THR A 5 23.66 -32.88 2.18
N ILE A 6 22.91 -33.90 2.62
CA ILE A 6 21.44 -33.86 2.64
C ILE A 6 20.94 -32.86 3.66
N PHE A 7 21.58 -32.77 4.84
CA PHE A 7 21.21 -31.81 5.89
C PHE A 7 21.45 -30.35 5.45
N PHE A 8 22.56 -30.08 4.78
CA PHE A 8 22.83 -28.75 4.19
C PHE A 8 21.84 -28.40 3.08
N PHE A 9 21.45 -29.36 2.26
CA PHE A 9 20.48 -29.13 1.18
C PHE A 9 19.06 -28.87 1.73
N ILE A 10 18.66 -29.61 2.76
CA ILE A 10 17.38 -29.40 3.45
C ILE A 10 17.39 -28.08 4.20
N LEU A 11 18.51 -27.70 4.85
CA LEU A 11 18.65 -26.41 5.53
C LEU A 11 18.62 -25.24 4.55
N GLN A 12 19.30 -25.36 3.39
CA GLN A 12 19.21 -24.34 2.34
C GLN A 12 17.80 -24.22 1.74
N LEU A 13 17.11 -25.35 1.49
CA LEU A 13 15.73 -25.35 1.02
C LEU A 13 14.78 -24.75 2.06
N ALA A 14 15.00 -25.01 3.34
CA ALA A 14 14.20 -24.41 4.42
C ALA A 14 14.45 -22.91 4.56
N ILE A 15 15.70 -22.46 4.45
CA ILE A 15 16.05 -21.03 4.49
C ILE A 15 15.48 -20.30 3.27
N VAL A 16 15.57 -20.87 2.07
CA VAL A 16 14.98 -20.31 0.85
C VAL A 16 13.45 -20.27 0.97
N SER A 17 12.82 -21.31 1.54
CA SER A 17 11.36 -21.32 1.76
C SER A 17 10.93 -20.29 2.80
N ILE A 18 11.70 -20.03 3.85
CA ILE A 18 11.43 -19.01 4.86
C ILE A 18 11.57 -17.61 4.24
N VAL A 19 12.64 -17.36 3.47
CA VAL A 19 12.85 -16.07 2.78
C VAL A 19 11.76 -15.82 1.73
N LEU A 20 11.32 -16.85 1.00
CA LEU A 20 10.21 -16.74 0.05
C LEU A 20 8.87 -16.52 0.76
N ALA A 21 8.68 -17.07 1.97
CA ALA A 21 7.48 -16.84 2.77
C ALA A 21 7.44 -15.41 3.34
N GLU A 22 8.55 -14.89 3.83
CA GLU A 22 8.67 -13.53 4.35
C GLU A 22 8.40 -12.48 3.25
N GLN A 23 8.89 -12.70 2.03
CA GLN A 23 8.52 -11.87 0.88
C GLN A 23 7.05 -12.04 0.45
N ALA A 24 6.48 -13.22 0.65
CA ALA A 24 5.09 -13.49 0.28
C ALA A 24 4.07 -12.71 1.13
N ASN A 25 4.39 -12.39 2.41
CA ASN A 25 3.47 -11.68 3.29
C ASN A 25 3.56 -10.15 3.18
N ASN A 26 4.64 -9.61 2.60
CA ASN A 26 4.83 -8.18 2.36
C ASN A 26 5.23 -7.95 0.89
N GLU A 27 4.28 -7.67 0.03
CA GLU A 27 4.52 -7.43 -1.40
C GLU A 27 3.48 -6.45 -1.93
N PHE A 28 3.94 -5.30 -2.43
CA PHE A 28 3.05 -4.33 -3.10
C PHE A 28 2.56 -4.90 -4.44
N ARG A 29 1.25 -4.85 -4.69
CA ARG A 29 0.64 -5.36 -5.93
C ARG A 29 -0.42 -4.40 -6.42
N ALA A 30 -0.20 -3.81 -7.60
CA ALA A 30 -1.13 -2.83 -8.18
C ALA A 30 -1.15 -2.89 -9.70
N THR A 31 -2.17 -2.26 -10.31
CA THR A 31 -2.10 -1.79 -11.69
C THR A 31 -2.27 -0.27 -11.75
N TRP A 32 -1.77 0.34 -12.82
CA TRP A 32 -2.15 1.70 -13.19
C TRP A 32 -3.50 1.68 -13.88
N VAL A 33 -4.41 2.54 -13.40
CA VAL A 33 -5.76 2.76 -13.95
C VAL A 33 -5.81 4.15 -14.57
N ILE A 34 -6.00 4.21 -15.88
CA ILE A 34 -6.00 5.46 -16.64
C ILE A 34 -7.40 6.09 -16.62
N THR A 35 -7.50 7.40 -16.79
CA THR A 35 -8.77 8.14 -16.70
C THR A 35 -9.90 7.55 -17.55
N TRP A 36 -9.68 7.18 -18.81
CA TRP A 36 -10.73 6.60 -19.68
C TRP A 36 -11.17 5.18 -19.27
N GLU A 37 -10.42 4.52 -18.41
CA GLU A 37 -10.79 3.20 -17.89
C GLU A 37 -11.86 3.31 -16.80
N HIS A 38 -11.90 4.41 -16.04
CA HIS A 38 -12.82 4.59 -14.93
C HIS A 38 -13.96 5.60 -15.16
N ILE A 39 -13.83 6.52 -16.14
CA ILE A 39 -14.86 7.50 -16.43
C ILE A 39 -15.07 7.67 -17.96
N ASP A 40 -16.32 7.89 -18.37
CA ASP A 40 -16.74 8.06 -19.74
C ASP A 40 -17.89 9.07 -19.77
N GLN A 41 -17.68 10.20 -20.45
CA GLN A 41 -18.68 11.28 -20.58
C GLN A 41 -20.02 10.86 -21.21
N ASN A 42 -20.05 9.72 -21.94
CA ASN A 42 -21.25 9.18 -22.58
C ASN A 42 -22.03 8.24 -21.66
N LYS A 43 -21.58 8.02 -20.45
CA LYS A 43 -22.22 7.16 -19.43
C LYS A 43 -22.80 8.01 -18.30
N ASN A 44 -23.89 7.53 -17.72
CA ASN A 44 -24.46 8.17 -16.53
C ASN A 44 -23.58 7.91 -15.27
N PRO A 45 -23.79 8.68 -14.18
CA PRO A 45 -23.00 8.52 -12.96
C PRO A 45 -22.96 7.09 -12.43
N GLY A 46 -24.12 6.41 -12.37
CA GLY A 46 -24.20 5.03 -11.87
C GLY A 46 -23.39 4.03 -12.70
N GLN A 47 -23.35 4.21 -14.03
CA GLN A 47 -22.53 3.36 -14.91
C GLN A 47 -21.03 3.62 -14.74
N ASN A 48 -20.62 4.85 -14.49
CA ASN A 48 -19.22 5.17 -14.21
C ASN A 48 -18.80 4.66 -12.82
N MET A 49 -19.67 4.82 -11.80
CA MET A 49 -19.45 4.24 -10.48
C MET A 49 -19.33 2.71 -10.53
N GLU A 50 -20.11 2.03 -11.39
CA GLU A 50 -19.98 0.59 -11.62
C GLU A 50 -18.62 0.19 -12.19
N LYS A 51 -18.06 0.98 -13.13
CA LYS A 51 -16.70 0.75 -13.65
C LYS A 51 -15.65 0.83 -12.53
N ILE A 52 -15.74 1.87 -11.69
CA ILE A 52 -14.83 2.03 -10.53
C ILE A 52 -14.95 0.84 -9.58
N ARG A 53 -16.18 0.42 -9.24
CA ARG A 53 -16.41 -0.74 -8.38
C ARG A 53 -15.80 -2.01 -8.96
N LYS A 54 -16.03 -2.27 -10.26
CA LYS A 54 -15.42 -3.41 -10.97
C LYS A 54 -13.90 -3.40 -10.90
N ILE A 55 -13.26 -2.24 -11.11
CA ILE A 55 -11.81 -2.09 -11.00
C ILE A 55 -11.32 -2.58 -9.63
N MET A 56 -11.98 -2.16 -8.54
CA MET A 56 -11.59 -2.56 -7.18
C MET A 56 -11.86 -4.06 -6.91
N GLU A 57 -12.93 -4.61 -7.47
CA GLU A 57 -13.24 -6.04 -7.40
C GLU A 57 -12.20 -6.89 -8.12
N ASP A 58 -11.79 -6.48 -9.31
CA ASP A 58 -10.76 -7.15 -10.09
C ASP A 58 -9.42 -7.18 -9.34
N HIS A 59 -8.99 -6.05 -8.77
CA HIS A 59 -7.77 -6.00 -7.95
C HIS A 59 -7.85 -6.95 -6.75
N LYS A 60 -8.99 -6.95 -6.05
CA LYS A 60 -9.21 -7.88 -4.93
C LYS A 60 -9.19 -9.35 -5.39
N ALA A 61 -9.78 -9.66 -6.54
CA ALA A 61 -9.79 -11.01 -7.11
C ALA A 61 -8.38 -11.51 -7.47
N ALA A 62 -7.49 -10.59 -7.85
CA ALA A 62 -6.08 -10.87 -8.10
C ALA A 62 -5.22 -10.91 -6.82
N ASN A 63 -5.79 -10.78 -5.61
CA ASN A 63 -5.04 -10.57 -4.36
C ASN A 63 -4.04 -9.42 -4.43
N MET A 64 -4.37 -8.37 -5.19
CA MET A 64 -3.66 -7.10 -5.15
C MET A 64 -4.07 -6.31 -3.89
N ASN A 65 -3.23 -5.37 -3.48
CA ASN A 65 -3.42 -4.59 -2.25
C ASN A 65 -3.39 -3.07 -2.47
N ALA A 66 -3.19 -2.63 -3.71
CA ALA A 66 -3.21 -1.21 -4.06
C ALA A 66 -3.75 -0.98 -5.48
N VAL A 67 -4.23 0.24 -5.73
CA VAL A 67 -4.66 0.73 -7.05
C VAL A 67 -3.99 2.08 -7.30
N ILE A 68 -3.34 2.26 -8.45
CA ILE A 68 -2.76 3.53 -8.89
C ILE A 68 -3.76 4.19 -9.85
N PHE A 69 -4.55 5.13 -9.34
CA PHE A 69 -5.76 5.66 -9.96
C PHE A 69 -5.55 7.07 -10.49
N GLN A 70 -5.62 7.27 -11.81
CA GLN A 70 -5.33 8.56 -12.43
C GLN A 70 -6.42 9.60 -12.15
N VAL A 71 -6.05 10.67 -11.46
CA VAL A 71 -6.96 11.74 -11.03
C VAL A 71 -6.66 13.08 -11.69
N ARG A 72 -5.47 13.25 -12.28
CA ARG A 72 -5.10 14.44 -13.05
C ARG A 72 -4.45 14.05 -14.36
N GLN A 73 -4.98 14.56 -15.47
CA GLN A 73 -4.45 14.32 -16.81
C GLN A 73 -4.55 15.58 -17.66
N SER A 74 -3.47 15.91 -18.36
CA SER A 74 -3.44 17.04 -19.31
C SER A 74 -3.77 18.42 -18.71
N GLY A 75 -3.56 18.62 -17.40
CA GLY A 75 -3.92 19.85 -16.67
C GLY A 75 -5.43 19.95 -16.41
N THR A 76 -6.11 18.82 -16.27
CA THR A 76 -7.53 18.73 -15.89
C THR A 76 -7.73 17.72 -14.77
N ALA A 77 -8.74 17.94 -13.93
CA ALA A 77 -9.04 17.14 -12.77
C ALA A 77 -10.15 16.11 -13.01
N TYR A 78 -10.09 14.98 -12.30
CA TYR A 78 -11.15 13.97 -12.17
C TYR A 78 -11.52 13.77 -10.68
N TYR A 79 -11.55 14.89 -9.97
CA TYR A 79 -11.97 15.09 -8.60
C TYR A 79 -12.47 16.54 -8.44
N GLN A 80 -13.09 16.88 -7.33
CA GLN A 80 -13.57 18.24 -7.10
C GLN A 80 -12.39 19.18 -6.83
N SER A 81 -11.87 19.83 -7.88
CA SER A 81 -10.76 20.78 -7.80
C SER A 81 -11.24 22.23 -7.82
N SER A 82 -10.56 23.09 -7.03
CA SER A 82 -10.68 24.54 -7.07
C SER A 82 -9.68 25.21 -8.02
N TYR A 83 -8.72 24.45 -8.54
CA TYR A 83 -7.64 24.95 -9.40
C TYR A 83 -7.85 24.64 -10.89
N GLU A 84 -8.33 23.42 -11.21
CA GLU A 84 -8.37 22.93 -12.57
C GLU A 84 -9.78 22.46 -12.97
N PRO A 85 -10.18 22.64 -14.25
CA PRO A 85 -11.48 22.19 -14.71
C PRO A 85 -11.57 20.67 -14.78
N TRP A 86 -12.80 20.16 -14.79
CA TRP A 86 -13.08 18.75 -15.08
C TRP A 86 -12.48 18.35 -16.44
N GLY A 87 -11.99 17.11 -16.54
CA GLY A 87 -11.31 16.63 -17.73
C GLY A 87 -12.24 16.19 -18.86
N TYR A 88 -11.63 15.91 -20.01
CA TYR A 88 -12.30 15.49 -21.25
C TYR A 88 -13.26 14.31 -21.04
N TYR A 89 -12.83 13.27 -20.33
CA TYR A 89 -13.63 12.06 -20.11
C TYR A 89 -14.81 12.28 -19.15
N ALA A 90 -14.82 13.38 -18.41
CA ALA A 90 -15.97 13.87 -17.66
C ALA A 90 -16.84 14.87 -18.45
N GLY A 91 -16.51 15.11 -19.74
CA GLY A 91 -17.21 16.08 -20.58
C GLY A 91 -16.97 17.53 -20.18
N TYR A 92 -15.84 17.82 -19.50
CA TYR A 92 -15.48 19.13 -18.95
C TYR A 92 -16.52 19.71 -17.97
N GLN A 93 -17.25 18.86 -17.28
CA GLN A 93 -18.26 19.26 -16.30
C GLN A 93 -18.31 18.24 -15.15
N TYR A 94 -18.93 18.66 -14.05
CA TYR A 94 -19.16 17.78 -12.90
C TYR A 94 -19.96 16.54 -13.32
N PRO A 95 -19.42 15.32 -13.12
CA PRO A 95 -20.06 14.10 -13.62
C PRO A 95 -21.20 13.58 -12.74
N GLY A 96 -21.68 14.36 -11.75
CA GLY A 96 -22.76 13.99 -10.83
C GLY A 96 -22.31 13.23 -9.58
N TYR A 97 -21.01 12.99 -9.41
CA TYR A 97 -20.36 12.39 -8.25
C TYR A 97 -18.88 12.76 -8.28
N ASP A 98 -18.15 12.57 -7.16
CA ASP A 98 -16.69 12.73 -7.15
C ASP A 98 -16.03 11.37 -7.42
N PRO A 99 -15.34 11.18 -8.57
CA PRO A 99 -14.71 9.92 -8.93
C PRO A 99 -13.61 9.48 -7.95
N LEU A 100 -12.83 10.42 -7.39
CA LEU A 100 -11.76 10.10 -6.46
C LEU A 100 -12.32 9.68 -5.10
N GLU A 101 -13.27 10.44 -4.54
CA GLU A 101 -13.93 10.09 -3.28
C GLU A 101 -14.56 8.70 -3.34
N TYR A 102 -15.32 8.42 -4.41
CA TYR A 102 -15.93 7.11 -4.60
C TYR A 102 -14.91 5.99 -4.79
N ALA A 103 -13.81 6.24 -5.50
CA ALA A 103 -12.74 5.26 -5.68
C ALA A 103 -12.04 4.92 -4.35
N ILE A 104 -11.81 5.90 -3.49
CA ILE A 104 -11.24 5.70 -2.15
C ILE A 104 -12.17 4.82 -1.30
N GLU A 105 -13.46 5.14 -1.25
CA GLU A 105 -14.45 4.35 -0.51
C GLU A 105 -14.46 2.89 -0.97
N GLU A 106 -14.52 2.66 -2.29
CA GLU A 106 -14.59 1.31 -2.84
C GLU A 106 -13.28 0.53 -2.70
N ALA A 107 -12.12 1.21 -2.73
CA ALA A 107 -10.81 0.62 -2.45
C ALA A 107 -10.72 0.19 -0.97
N HIS A 108 -10.98 1.10 -0.04
CA HIS A 108 -10.89 0.86 1.40
C HIS A 108 -11.88 -0.24 1.86
N LYS A 109 -13.11 -0.27 1.34
CA LYS A 109 -14.08 -1.37 1.59
C LYS A 109 -13.53 -2.75 1.23
N ARG A 110 -12.59 -2.83 0.30
CA ARG A 110 -11.99 -4.09 -0.17
C ARG A 110 -10.61 -4.37 0.41
N GLY A 111 -10.11 -3.50 1.27
CA GLY A 111 -8.78 -3.62 1.87
C GLY A 111 -7.65 -3.26 0.91
N LEU A 112 -7.90 -2.32 -0.03
CA LEU A 112 -6.94 -1.84 -1.00
C LEU A 112 -6.49 -0.41 -0.65
N GLU A 113 -5.19 -0.11 -0.77
CA GLU A 113 -4.70 1.27 -0.83
C GLU A 113 -5.14 1.95 -2.12
N LEU A 114 -5.41 3.25 -2.07
CA LEU A 114 -5.60 4.09 -3.24
C LEU A 114 -4.49 5.12 -3.36
N HIS A 115 -3.72 5.03 -4.45
CA HIS A 115 -2.70 5.99 -4.82
C HIS A 115 -3.21 6.89 -5.93
N ALA A 116 -3.38 8.19 -5.64
CA ALA A 116 -3.82 9.18 -6.61
C ALA A 116 -2.72 9.44 -7.64
N TRP A 117 -2.93 9.04 -8.90
CA TRP A 117 -1.97 9.25 -9.98
C TRP A 117 -2.14 10.64 -10.59
N PHE A 118 -1.07 11.42 -10.48
CA PHE A 118 -0.97 12.83 -10.81
C PHE A 118 0.07 13.08 -11.90
N ASN A 119 -0.38 13.46 -13.11
CA ASN A 119 0.52 13.92 -14.17
C ASN A 119 1.01 15.33 -13.84
N VAL A 120 2.33 15.51 -13.64
CA VAL A 120 2.89 16.74 -13.05
C VAL A 120 2.99 17.88 -14.07
N PHE A 121 3.88 17.79 -15.05
CA PHE A 121 4.18 18.91 -15.95
C PHE A 121 3.55 18.78 -17.35
N GLN A 122 2.96 17.64 -17.68
CA GLN A 122 2.27 17.44 -18.96
C GLN A 122 0.84 17.99 -18.88
N THR A 123 0.56 19.05 -19.66
CA THR A 123 -0.69 19.82 -19.59
C THR A 123 -1.26 20.10 -20.98
N SER A 124 -1.46 19.05 -21.77
CA SER A 124 -1.81 19.15 -23.20
C SER A 124 -3.20 19.73 -23.51
N SER A 125 -4.09 19.87 -22.53
CA SER A 125 -5.43 20.42 -22.75
C SER A 125 -5.40 21.89 -23.15
N THR A 126 -6.27 22.26 -24.09
CA THR A 126 -6.51 23.64 -24.51
C THR A 126 -7.79 24.22 -23.92
N TYR A 127 -8.46 23.45 -23.06
CA TYR A 127 -9.72 23.88 -22.45
C TYR A 127 -9.48 25.07 -21.50
N PRO A 128 -10.39 26.07 -21.50
CA PRO A 128 -10.26 27.23 -20.61
C PRO A 128 -10.13 26.82 -19.13
N GLY A 129 -9.23 27.48 -18.41
CA GLY A 129 -8.96 27.19 -16.99
C GLY A 129 -7.88 26.13 -16.77
N THR A 130 -7.39 25.44 -17.83
CA THR A 130 -6.20 24.59 -17.70
C THR A 130 -4.92 25.44 -17.64
N PRO A 131 -3.83 24.97 -16.95
CA PRO A 131 -2.62 25.77 -16.78
C PRO A 131 -2.00 26.26 -18.09
N ALA A 132 -1.87 25.39 -19.11
CA ALA A 132 -1.31 25.79 -20.39
C ALA A 132 -2.22 26.70 -21.24
N ALA A 133 -3.54 26.70 -21.00
CA ALA A 133 -4.47 27.60 -21.68
C ALA A 133 -4.58 28.95 -20.96
N GLY A 134 -4.56 28.93 -19.62
CA GLY A 134 -4.60 30.13 -18.78
C GLY A 134 -3.27 30.91 -18.77
N HIS A 135 -2.16 30.18 -18.88
CA HIS A 135 -0.80 30.69 -18.79
C HIS A 135 0.08 30.20 -19.96
N PRO A 136 -0.15 30.71 -21.19
CA PRO A 136 0.64 30.30 -22.36
C PRO A 136 2.14 30.62 -22.20
N GLU A 137 2.51 31.58 -21.35
CA GLU A 137 3.89 31.90 -21.00
C GLU A 137 4.58 30.76 -20.25
N TRP A 138 3.85 29.94 -19.50
CA TRP A 138 4.42 28.79 -18.75
C TRP A 138 4.85 27.63 -19.64
N ILE A 139 4.39 27.62 -20.90
CA ILE A 139 4.69 26.50 -21.82
C ILE A 139 6.17 26.47 -22.14
N CYS A 140 6.74 25.27 -22.07
CA CYS A 140 8.13 25.01 -22.48
C CYS A 140 8.42 25.51 -23.89
N ARG A 141 9.64 26.02 -24.10
CA ARG A 141 10.13 26.59 -25.36
C ARG A 141 11.35 25.83 -25.86
N ASP A 142 11.56 25.89 -27.16
CA ASP A 142 12.82 25.43 -27.78
C ASP A 142 13.94 26.50 -27.68
N GLN A 143 15.11 26.16 -28.17
CA GLN A 143 16.29 27.06 -28.18
C GLN A 143 16.07 28.38 -28.95
N ASN A 144 15.09 28.46 -29.83
CA ASN A 144 14.71 29.64 -30.60
C ASN A 144 13.58 30.44 -29.92
N GLY A 145 13.15 30.03 -28.74
CA GLY A 145 12.06 30.66 -27.99
C GLY A 145 10.66 30.29 -28.49
N ILE A 146 10.53 29.30 -29.39
CA ILE A 146 9.25 28.85 -29.93
C ILE A 146 8.56 27.95 -28.89
N SER A 147 7.34 28.30 -28.51
CA SER A 147 6.54 27.53 -27.55
C SER A 147 6.11 26.17 -28.12
N MET A 148 6.01 25.18 -27.25
CA MET A 148 5.51 23.85 -27.57
C MET A 148 4.04 23.90 -27.98
N THR A 149 3.69 23.31 -29.12
CA THR A 149 2.33 23.34 -29.68
C THR A 149 1.51 22.09 -29.37
N SER A 150 2.17 20.94 -29.29
CA SER A 150 1.58 19.66 -28.86
C SER A 150 2.11 19.27 -27.47
N TYR A 151 1.38 18.48 -26.70
CA TYR A 151 1.69 18.13 -25.30
C TYR A 151 1.75 19.31 -24.33
N ARG A 152 2.07 20.50 -24.78
CA ARG A 152 2.02 21.78 -24.06
C ARG A 152 2.48 21.68 -22.61
N SER A 153 3.61 21.01 -22.37
CA SER A 153 4.20 20.89 -21.03
C SER A 153 4.51 22.28 -20.46
N VAL A 154 4.14 22.49 -19.21
CA VAL A 154 4.56 23.68 -18.45
C VAL A 154 5.99 23.47 -17.92
N SER A 155 6.77 24.55 -17.82
CA SER A 155 8.19 24.48 -17.48
C SER A 155 8.42 24.21 -15.98
N PRO A 156 9.14 23.14 -15.62
CA PRO A 156 9.63 22.95 -14.25
C PRO A 156 10.60 24.06 -13.80
N GLY A 157 11.23 24.77 -14.76
CA GLY A 157 12.16 25.87 -14.50
C GLY A 157 11.53 27.08 -13.83
N LEU A 158 10.23 27.29 -14.05
CA LEU A 158 9.49 28.43 -13.50
C LEU A 158 9.03 28.14 -12.05
N GLU A 159 9.37 29.00 -11.13
CA GLU A 159 8.98 28.88 -9.73
C GLU A 159 7.45 28.93 -9.56
N GLU A 160 6.77 29.82 -10.29
CA GLU A 160 5.32 29.91 -10.27
C GLU A 160 4.63 28.62 -10.75
N VAL A 161 5.21 27.92 -11.71
CA VAL A 161 4.71 26.61 -12.18
C VAL A 161 4.88 25.54 -11.10
N ARG A 162 6.04 25.50 -10.44
CA ARG A 162 6.28 24.57 -9.34
C ARG A 162 5.29 24.82 -8.21
N ASN A 163 5.16 26.07 -7.77
CA ASN A 163 4.25 26.45 -6.69
C ASN A 163 2.77 26.16 -7.02
N TYR A 164 2.33 26.48 -8.25
CA TYR A 164 0.98 26.16 -8.71
C TYR A 164 0.73 24.65 -8.66
N THR A 165 1.65 23.86 -9.22
CA THR A 165 1.50 22.41 -9.32
C THR A 165 1.53 21.73 -7.93
N ILE A 166 2.35 22.25 -7.01
CA ILE A 166 2.35 21.83 -5.59
C ILE A 166 0.99 22.11 -4.95
N ASN A 167 0.41 23.30 -5.16
CA ASN A 167 -0.90 23.63 -4.60
C ASN A 167 -2.01 22.69 -5.12
N VAL A 168 -2.00 22.35 -6.42
CA VAL A 168 -2.94 21.39 -7.00
C VAL A 168 -2.76 19.99 -6.41
N ALA A 169 -1.52 19.53 -6.23
CA ALA A 169 -1.23 18.24 -5.60
C ALA A 169 -1.65 18.22 -4.12
N MET A 170 -1.35 19.29 -3.37
CA MET A 170 -1.71 19.42 -1.96
C MET A 170 -3.20 19.57 -1.73
N GLU A 171 -3.98 20.08 -2.71
CA GLU A 171 -5.44 20.05 -2.67
C GLU A 171 -5.95 18.59 -2.55
N ILE A 172 -5.39 17.66 -3.33
CA ILE A 172 -5.73 16.23 -3.26
C ILE A 172 -5.34 15.68 -1.88
N VAL A 173 -4.11 15.91 -1.45
CA VAL A 173 -3.59 15.42 -0.17
C VAL A 173 -4.46 15.88 0.99
N ARG A 174 -4.86 17.16 1.01
CA ARG A 174 -5.63 17.75 2.13
C ARG A 174 -7.07 17.27 2.17
N ASN A 175 -7.72 17.19 1.01
CA ASN A 175 -9.16 17.00 0.93
C ASN A 175 -9.60 15.54 0.84
N TYR A 176 -8.70 14.61 0.47
CA TYR A 176 -9.04 13.21 0.26
C TYR A 176 -8.24 12.28 1.17
N ASP A 177 -8.85 11.15 1.53
CA ASP A 177 -8.22 10.12 2.37
C ASP A 177 -7.43 9.10 1.53
N ILE A 178 -6.51 9.61 0.70
CA ILE A 178 -5.61 8.79 -0.12
C ILE A 178 -4.52 8.15 0.72
N ASP A 179 -4.02 6.98 0.29
CA ASP A 179 -2.88 6.29 0.90
C ASP A 179 -1.54 6.68 0.26
N GLY A 180 -1.59 7.14 -0.99
CA GLY A 180 -0.41 7.64 -1.70
C GLY A 180 -0.74 8.68 -2.75
N LEU A 181 0.26 9.51 -3.07
CA LEU A 181 0.27 10.39 -4.22
C LEU A 181 1.35 9.89 -5.18
N HIS A 182 0.95 9.52 -6.40
CA HIS A 182 1.82 8.95 -7.42
C HIS A 182 2.11 9.96 -8.52
N LEU A 183 3.38 10.39 -8.64
CA LEU A 183 3.81 11.38 -9.62
C LEU A 183 4.19 10.72 -10.95
N ASP A 184 3.57 11.14 -12.03
CA ASP A 184 3.98 10.80 -13.39
C ASP A 184 4.25 12.07 -14.20
N TYR A 185 4.95 11.94 -15.32
CA TYR A 185 5.45 13.09 -16.10
C TYR A 185 6.20 14.11 -15.21
N ILE A 186 6.86 13.60 -14.18
CA ILE A 186 7.74 14.34 -13.27
C ILE A 186 9.12 14.45 -13.92
N ARG A 187 9.18 15.21 -15.00
CA ARG A 187 10.35 15.33 -15.86
C ARG A 187 10.21 16.47 -16.86
N TRP A 188 11.31 16.91 -17.46
CA TRP A 188 11.26 17.70 -18.66
C TRP A 188 10.68 16.87 -19.81
N ASN A 189 10.04 17.57 -20.75
CA ASN A 189 9.41 16.86 -21.86
C ASN A 189 10.44 16.24 -22.81
N GLU A 190 10.01 15.22 -23.51
CA GLU A 190 10.83 14.42 -24.44
C GLU A 190 10.68 14.83 -25.91
N HIS A 191 9.76 15.72 -26.21
CA HIS A 191 9.39 16.06 -27.58
C HIS A 191 10.36 17.04 -28.22
N THR A 192 10.47 16.95 -29.55
CA THR A 192 11.23 17.85 -30.40
C THR A 192 10.34 18.45 -31.47
N ASN A 193 10.73 19.61 -32.01
CA ASN A 193 9.98 20.29 -33.08
C ASN A 193 9.97 19.51 -34.41
N THR A 194 10.91 18.64 -34.68
CA THR A 194 11.15 18.12 -36.03
C THR A 194 11.36 16.62 -36.13
N ALA A 195 11.75 15.91 -35.08
CA ALA A 195 12.32 14.58 -35.24
C ALA A 195 11.36 13.42 -34.92
N ARG A 196 10.43 13.58 -33.99
CA ARG A 196 9.66 12.45 -33.48
C ARG A 196 8.66 11.88 -34.48
N GLN A 197 8.09 12.69 -35.35
CA GLN A 197 7.13 12.21 -36.35
C GLN A 197 7.75 11.40 -37.50
N ILE A 198 9.04 11.59 -37.76
CA ILE A 198 9.72 11.00 -38.92
C ILE A 198 10.85 10.03 -38.53
N VAL A 199 11.52 10.26 -37.42
CA VAL A 199 12.80 9.59 -37.09
C VAL A 199 12.61 8.43 -36.08
N GLU A 200 11.72 8.53 -35.09
CA GLU A 200 11.54 7.47 -34.10
C GLU A 200 11.14 6.11 -34.69
N PRO A 201 10.15 6.00 -35.58
CA PRO A 201 9.81 4.72 -36.19
C PRO A 201 10.97 4.15 -37.06
N VAL A 202 11.70 5.02 -37.73
CA VAL A 202 12.85 4.63 -38.58
C VAL A 202 14.04 4.25 -37.71
N MET A 203 14.32 4.98 -36.63
CA MET A 203 15.40 4.69 -35.69
C MET A 203 15.13 3.42 -34.87
N GLU A 204 13.88 3.20 -34.48
CA GLU A 204 13.49 1.99 -33.76
C GLU A 204 13.58 0.74 -34.68
N LEU A 205 13.19 0.87 -35.94
CA LEU A 205 13.42 -0.17 -36.95
C LEU A 205 14.91 -0.42 -37.18
N GLN A 206 15.71 0.63 -37.35
CA GLN A 206 17.16 0.54 -37.56
C GLN A 206 17.89 -0.04 -36.33
N ARG A 207 17.41 0.24 -35.13
CA ARG A 207 17.90 -0.36 -33.88
C ARG A 207 17.57 -1.85 -33.81
N LYS A 208 16.34 -2.24 -34.14
CA LYS A 208 15.90 -3.64 -34.21
C LYS A 208 16.71 -4.44 -35.25
N ASP A 209 17.07 -3.79 -36.33
CA ASP A 209 17.88 -4.39 -37.40
C ASP A 209 19.41 -4.30 -37.16
N GLY A 210 19.82 -3.75 -36.01
CA GLY A 210 21.25 -3.60 -35.64
C GLY A 210 22.03 -2.59 -36.49
N MET A 211 21.34 -1.69 -37.19
CA MET A 211 21.96 -0.69 -38.08
C MET A 211 22.41 0.58 -37.34
N ILE A 212 21.91 0.83 -36.13
CA ILE A 212 22.34 1.97 -35.29
C ILE A 212 22.76 1.43 -33.92
N SER A 213 23.94 1.79 -33.48
CA SER A 213 24.44 1.49 -32.15
C SER A 213 23.72 2.33 -31.08
N ASP A 214 23.64 1.80 -29.85
CA ASP A 214 23.10 2.55 -28.71
C ASP A 214 23.86 3.89 -28.49
N GLN A 215 25.15 3.97 -28.82
CA GLN A 215 25.94 5.21 -28.74
C GLN A 215 25.52 6.25 -29.79
N GLU A 216 25.16 5.82 -30.98
CA GLU A 216 24.67 6.73 -32.03
C GLU A 216 23.27 7.21 -31.71
N LEU A 217 22.41 6.34 -31.17
CA LEU A 217 21.08 6.71 -30.66
C LEU A 217 21.22 7.76 -29.53
N GLN A 218 22.19 7.59 -28.63
CA GLN A 218 22.47 8.54 -27.55
C GLN A 218 22.94 9.89 -28.07
N LYS A 219 23.81 9.92 -29.08
CA LYS A 219 24.27 11.19 -29.74
C LYS A 219 23.10 11.92 -30.40
N LEU A 220 22.17 11.19 -31.01
CA LEU A 220 20.99 11.78 -31.65
C LEU A 220 19.98 12.29 -30.60
N ASN A 221 19.83 11.58 -29.49
CA ASN A 221 18.92 11.97 -28.37
C ASN A 221 19.53 13.11 -27.52
N ASN A 222 20.84 13.23 -27.44
CA ASN A 222 21.54 14.34 -26.74
C ASN A 222 21.67 15.60 -27.60
N ASN A 223 21.19 15.61 -28.83
CA ASN A 223 21.08 16.81 -29.60
C ASN A 223 19.84 17.61 -29.16
N TRP A 224 20.05 18.60 -28.29
CA TRP A 224 18.99 19.47 -27.76
C TRP A 224 18.38 20.41 -28.79
N SER A 225 18.90 20.43 -30.00
CA SER A 225 18.34 21.18 -31.10
C SER A 225 16.90 20.78 -31.35
N GLY A 226 15.97 21.72 -31.23
CA GLY A 226 14.54 21.51 -31.42
C GLY A 226 13.79 20.91 -30.23
N ARG A 227 14.44 20.63 -29.10
CA ARG A 227 13.76 20.19 -27.88
C ARG A 227 13.23 21.38 -27.07
N TYR A 228 12.14 21.17 -26.35
CA TYR A 228 11.47 22.17 -25.51
C TYR A 228 11.99 22.11 -24.07
N LEU A 229 13.21 22.62 -23.86
CA LEU A 229 13.94 22.56 -22.58
C LEU A 229 14.15 23.94 -21.94
N TYR A 230 13.52 24.98 -22.46
CA TYR A 230 13.66 26.35 -22.03
C TYR A 230 12.29 26.95 -21.71
N ASP A 231 12.29 28.15 -21.12
CA ASP A 231 11.08 28.92 -20.86
C ASP A 231 11.31 30.42 -21.08
N TYR A 232 10.31 31.23 -20.76
CA TYR A 232 10.39 32.67 -21.02
C TYR A 232 11.37 33.41 -20.09
N ASN A 233 11.62 32.87 -18.87
CA ASN A 233 12.61 33.44 -17.94
C ASN A 233 14.01 32.90 -18.18
N HIS A 234 14.14 31.72 -18.73
CA HIS A 234 15.42 31.04 -19.01
C HIS A 234 15.50 30.65 -20.48
N PRO A 235 15.54 31.64 -21.42
CA PRO A 235 15.73 31.35 -22.84
C PRO A 235 17.18 30.94 -23.10
N PHE A 236 17.38 30.06 -24.08
CA PHE A 236 18.72 29.58 -24.45
C PHE A 236 19.70 30.74 -24.70
N SER A 237 19.23 31.83 -25.31
CA SER A 237 20.05 33.02 -25.63
C SER A 237 20.60 33.77 -24.41
N SER A 238 20.03 33.56 -23.22
CA SER A 238 20.54 34.16 -21.99
C SER A 238 21.72 33.40 -21.38
N GLY A 239 22.05 32.22 -21.92
CA GLY A 239 23.08 31.35 -21.35
C GLY A 239 22.56 30.51 -20.17
N ILE A 240 23.47 29.75 -19.57
CA ILE A 240 23.19 28.89 -18.41
C ILE A 240 22.76 29.79 -17.25
N PRO A 241 21.68 29.45 -16.54
CA PRO A 241 21.23 30.22 -15.38
C PRO A 241 22.31 30.34 -14.28
N ASP A 242 22.29 31.44 -13.54
CA ASP A 242 23.25 31.71 -12.48
C ASP A 242 23.29 30.58 -11.45
N ASN A 243 24.49 30.28 -10.93
CA ASN A 243 24.79 29.22 -9.96
C ASN A 243 24.73 27.78 -10.52
N PHE A 244 24.65 27.59 -11.83
CA PHE A 244 24.72 26.28 -12.47
C PHE A 244 25.89 26.20 -13.45
N ASP A 245 26.54 25.03 -13.48
CA ASP A 245 27.68 24.78 -14.38
C ASP A 245 27.23 24.33 -15.78
N SER A 246 25.96 23.84 -15.89
CA SER A 246 25.39 23.33 -17.13
C SER A 246 23.87 23.43 -17.15
N TRP A 247 23.30 23.41 -18.37
CA TRP A 247 21.84 23.30 -18.52
C TRP A 247 21.30 22.03 -17.92
N GLU A 248 21.98 20.89 -17.99
CA GLU A 248 21.58 19.61 -17.43
C GLU A 248 21.46 19.67 -15.91
N SER A 249 22.38 20.37 -15.24
CA SER A 249 22.31 20.54 -13.79
C SER A 249 21.11 21.39 -13.39
N TRP A 250 20.80 22.45 -14.13
CA TRP A 250 19.61 23.28 -13.91
C TRP A 250 18.30 22.54 -14.21
N TRP A 251 18.24 21.77 -15.31
CA TRP A 251 17.05 20.99 -15.63
C TRP A 251 16.74 19.94 -14.56
N ARG A 252 17.74 19.22 -14.06
CA ARG A 252 17.54 18.26 -12.94
C ARG A 252 17.15 18.95 -11.65
N TRP A 253 17.83 20.06 -11.32
CA TRP A 253 17.50 20.85 -10.14
C TRP A 253 16.06 21.34 -10.16
N SER A 254 15.57 21.83 -11.28
CA SER A 254 14.19 22.34 -11.42
C SER A 254 13.14 21.30 -11.05
N VAL A 255 13.31 20.05 -11.49
CA VAL A 255 12.41 18.95 -11.18
C VAL A 255 12.61 18.48 -9.73
N THR A 256 13.85 18.35 -9.28
CA THR A 256 14.20 17.93 -7.92
C THR A 256 13.60 18.87 -6.87
N THR A 257 13.74 20.19 -7.05
CA THR A 257 13.18 21.19 -6.14
C THR A 257 11.66 21.05 -6.00
N PHE A 258 10.95 20.74 -7.09
CA PHE A 258 9.51 20.46 -7.01
C PHE A 258 9.24 19.23 -6.12
N VAL A 259 9.95 18.12 -6.33
CA VAL A 259 9.76 16.87 -5.58
C VAL A 259 10.05 17.08 -4.09
N GLU A 260 11.16 17.71 -3.76
CA GLU A 260 11.56 18.03 -2.39
C GLU A 260 10.53 18.91 -1.68
N THR A 261 10.09 19.99 -2.32
CA THR A 261 9.12 20.92 -1.73
C THR A 261 7.73 20.26 -1.54
N LEU A 262 7.31 19.43 -2.49
CA LEU A 262 6.06 18.68 -2.38
C LEU A 262 6.14 17.65 -1.25
N HIS A 263 7.25 16.90 -1.17
CA HIS A 263 7.49 15.96 -0.07
C HIS A 263 7.39 16.64 1.29
N ASP A 264 8.10 17.75 1.50
CA ASP A 264 8.09 18.49 2.77
C ASP A 264 6.69 18.98 3.12
N SER A 265 5.92 19.41 2.12
CA SER A 265 4.53 19.82 2.30
C SER A 265 3.64 18.65 2.74
N ILE A 266 3.80 17.46 2.14
CA ILE A 266 3.06 16.25 2.53
C ILE A 266 3.47 15.82 3.94
N GLN A 267 4.76 15.81 4.26
CA GLN A 267 5.24 15.44 5.60
C GLN A 267 4.70 16.38 6.69
N SER A 268 4.50 17.66 6.37
CA SER A 268 3.90 18.64 7.29
C SER A 268 2.40 18.42 7.50
N ASP A 269 1.65 18.09 6.45
CA ASP A 269 0.17 18.08 6.48
C ASP A 269 -0.41 16.69 6.74
N LYS A 270 0.04 15.67 5.99
CA LYS A 270 -0.43 14.27 6.07
C LYS A 270 0.73 13.29 5.85
N PRO A 271 1.62 13.12 6.82
CA PRO A 271 2.86 12.34 6.67
C PRO A 271 2.65 10.86 6.31
N HIS A 272 1.45 10.33 6.51
CA HIS A 272 1.13 8.95 6.11
C HIS A 272 0.88 8.78 4.59
N VAL A 273 0.64 9.88 3.87
CA VAL A 273 0.45 9.80 2.40
C VAL A 273 1.80 9.53 1.75
N ARG A 274 1.94 8.33 1.22
CA ARG A 274 3.18 7.86 0.57
C ARG A 274 3.40 8.61 -0.75
N LEU A 275 4.53 9.30 -0.90
CA LEU A 275 4.90 9.94 -2.15
C LEU A 275 5.68 8.95 -3.03
N SER A 276 5.16 8.66 -4.21
CA SER A 276 5.78 7.76 -5.18
C SER A 276 5.98 8.43 -6.55
N ALA A 277 6.92 7.92 -7.34
CA ALA A 277 7.20 8.47 -8.66
C ALA A 277 7.35 7.39 -9.74
N ALA A 278 6.63 7.57 -10.86
CA ALA A 278 6.87 6.85 -12.10
C ALA A 278 8.15 7.39 -12.75
N VAL A 279 9.22 6.62 -12.63
CA VAL A 279 10.50 6.95 -13.28
C VAL A 279 10.71 6.10 -14.51
N LEU A 280 11.55 6.56 -15.44
CA LEU A 280 11.88 5.75 -16.62
C LEU A 280 12.60 4.47 -16.19
N GLY A 281 12.24 3.34 -16.79
CA GLY A 281 12.81 2.03 -16.47
C GLY A 281 14.32 1.93 -16.66
N LYS A 282 14.89 2.80 -17.47
CA LYS A 282 16.34 3.05 -17.61
C LYS A 282 16.70 4.36 -16.91
N TYR A 283 17.45 4.28 -15.82
CA TYR A 283 17.86 5.48 -15.10
C TYR A 283 19.00 6.22 -15.80
N ASN A 284 20.19 5.60 -15.92
CA ASN A 284 21.38 6.19 -16.54
C ASN A 284 22.03 5.19 -17.51
N TRP A 285 21.29 4.86 -18.56
CA TRP A 285 21.70 3.94 -19.61
C TRP A 285 22.10 4.73 -20.87
N SER A 286 22.61 4.02 -21.88
CA SER A 286 22.70 4.59 -23.22
C SER A 286 21.30 4.77 -23.83
N GLY A 287 21.12 5.79 -24.66
CA GLY A 287 19.85 6.08 -25.34
C GLY A 287 18.81 6.78 -24.46
N TRP A 288 17.56 6.44 -24.64
CA TRP A 288 16.43 6.99 -23.90
C TRP A 288 16.46 6.58 -22.43
N GLN A 289 16.55 7.55 -21.52
CA GLN A 289 16.78 7.30 -20.10
C GLN A 289 16.34 8.49 -19.22
N GLY A 290 16.18 8.27 -17.91
CA GLY A 290 15.69 9.27 -16.96
C GLY A 290 16.68 10.42 -16.73
N TYR A 291 17.89 10.10 -16.30
CA TYR A 291 18.87 11.06 -15.80
C TYR A 291 19.34 12.08 -16.84
N GLY A 292 19.76 11.63 -18.01
CA GLY A 292 20.38 12.47 -19.03
C GLY A 292 19.49 12.83 -20.21
N THR A 293 18.29 12.21 -20.36
CA THR A 293 17.41 12.52 -21.48
C THR A 293 16.24 13.41 -21.09
N VAL A 294 15.60 13.13 -19.95
CA VAL A 294 14.43 13.89 -19.47
C VAL A 294 14.67 14.56 -18.13
N TYR A 295 15.91 14.49 -17.64
CA TYR A 295 16.37 15.17 -16.43
C TYR A 295 15.56 14.80 -15.17
N GLN A 296 15.20 13.51 -15.10
CA GLN A 296 14.48 12.87 -14.02
C GLN A 296 15.47 12.15 -13.11
N ASP A 297 15.82 12.75 -11.97
CA ASP A 297 16.81 12.20 -11.03
C ASP A 297 16.16 11.35 -9.94
N GLY A 298 15.43 10.29 -10.37
CA GLY A 298 14.66 9.43 -9.47
C GLY A 298 15.50 8.72 -8.41
N ALA A 299 16.75 8.37 -8.72
CA ALA A 299 17.64 7.75 -7.75
C ALA A 299 18.05 8.72 -6.63
N LYS A 300 18.33 10.00 -6.97
CA LYS A 300 18.60 11.05 -5.96
C LYS A 300 17.40 11.21 -5.03
N TRP A 301 16.21 11.40 -5.58
CA TRP A 301 14.99 11.59 -4.76
C TRP A 301 14.73 10.41 -3.81
N TYR A 302 14.96 9.20 -4.29
CA TYR A 302 14.80 7.98 -3.50
C TYR A 302 15.85 7.85 -2.39
N ASN A 303 17.10 8.12 -2.70
CA ASN A 303 18.22 8.00 -1.76
C ASN A 303 18.18 9.08 -0.66
N GLU A 304 17.82 10.31 -1.02
CA GLU A 304 17.72 11.44 -0.07
C GLU A 304 16.40 11.48 0.68
N GLY A 305 15.42 10.66 0.28
CA GLY A 305 14.17 10.50 1.00
C GLY A 305 13.06 11.45 0.58
N SER A 306 13.21 12.12 -0.56
CA SER A 306 12.17 12.98 -1.12
C SER A 306 11.02 12.19 -1.79
N ILE A 307 11.17 10.89 -1.98
CA ILE A 307 10.09 9.95 -2.30
C ILE A 307 10.20 8.69 -1.45
N ASP A 308 9.07 8.12 -1.06
CA ASP A 308 8.98 6.90 -0.26
C ASP A 308 9.05 5.63 -1.13
N HIS A 309 8.59 5.74 -2.36
CA HIS A 309 8.43 4.60 -3.24
C HIS A 309 8.79 4.97 -4.69
N ILE A 310 9.79 4.28 -5.23
CA ILE A 310 10.18 4.43 -6.63
C ILE A 310 9.54 3.33 -7.48
N MET A 311 8.87 3.73 -8.57
CA MET A 311 8.09 2.86 -9.46
C MET A 311 8.56 2.97 -10.91
N PRO A 312 9.65 2.29 -11.30
CA PRO A 312 10.16 2.37 -12.67
C PRO A 312 9.20 1.78 -13.71
N MET A 313 9.02 2.50 -14.81
CA MET A 313 8.30 2.05 -16.01
C MET A 313 9.19 1.11 -16.84
N SER A 314 9.24 -0.16 -16.44
CA SER A 314 10.16 -1.16 -16.98
C SER A 314 9.65 -1.78 -18.30
N TYR A 315 9.21 -0.94 -19.24
CA TYR A 315 8.54 -1.35 -20.49
C TYR A 315 9.48 -1.86 -21.60
N HIS A 316 10.77 -1.89 -21.34
CA HIS A 316 11.79 -2.33 -22.31
C HIS A 316 12.05 -3.84 -22.26
N TRP A 317 11.56 -4.53 -21.23
CA TRP A 317 11.87 -5.94 -20.98
C TRP A 317 10.62 -6.80 -21.06
N THR A 318 10.77 -7.97 -21.66
CA THR A 318 9.69 -8.95 -21.85
C THR A 318 10.06 -10.35 -21.37
N THR A 319 11.21 -10.52 -20.74
CA THR A 319 11.69 -11.81 -20.22
C THR A 319 12.15 -11.68 -18.78
N ALA A 320 12.04 -12.74 -17.99
CA ALA A 320 12.54 -12.77 -16.62
C ALA A 320 14.02 -12.40 -16.54
N SER A 321 14.87 -12.94 -17.43
CA SER A 321 16.30 -12.60 -17.47
C SER A 321 16.58 -11.14 -17.83
N GLY A 322 15.73 -10.52 -18.66
CA GLY A 322 15.83 -9.10 -18.95
C GLY A 322 15.52 -8.24 -17.72
N PHE A 323 14.49 -8.61 -16.96
CA PHE A 323 14.16 -7.92 -15.69
C PHE A 323 15.24 -8.11 -14.63
N THR A 324 15.68 -9.34 -14.38
CA THR A 324 16.75 -9.60 -13.40
C THR A 324 18.04 -8.91 -13.79
N GLY A 325 18.40 -8.92 -15.09
CA GLY A 325 19.60 -8.25 -15.58
C GLY A 325 19.58 -6.72 -15.42
N MET A 326 18.41 -6.07 -15.46
CA MET A 326 18.31 -4.62 -15.23
C MET A 326 18.30 -4.25 -13.73
N LEU A 327 18.04 -5.20 -12.84
CA LEU A 327 17.96 -4.99 -11.40
C LEU A 327 19.30 -5.28 -10.71
N GLU A 328 20.01 -6.32 -11.14
CA GLU A 328 21.21 -6.84 -10.47
C GLU A 328 22.42 -5.90 -10.53
N ASP A 329 23.31 -6.00 -9.56
CA ASP A 329 24.45 -5.12 -9.35
C ASP A 329 25.71 -5.46 -10.17
N ASN A 330 25.58 -6.38 -11.12
CA ASN A 330 26.69 -6.83 -11.96
C ASN A 330 26.99 -5.91 -13.16
N CYS A 331 26.23 -4.86 -13.35
CA CYS A 331 26.43 -3.93 -14.45
C CYS A 331 26.41 -2.46 -13.97
N PRO A 332 27.23 -1.58 -14.58
CA PRO A 332 27.29 -0.16 -14.18
C PRO A 332 26.02 0.63 -14.47
N GLN A 333 25.01 0.02 -15.05
CA GLN A 333 23.73 0.62 -15.43
C GLN A 333 22.53 0.01 -14.67
N CYS A 334 22.77 -1.04 -13.87
CA CYS A 334 21.72 -1.72 -13.12
C CYS A 334 21.18 -0.83 -11.99
N TRP A 335 19.89 -0.97 -11.71
CA TRP A 335 19.22 -0.15 -10.70
C TRP A 335 19.84 -0.26 -9.32
N ARG A 336 20.27 -1.46 -8.89
CA ARG A 336 20.85 -1.71 -7.56
C ARG A 336 21.94 -0.69 -7.20
N ILE A 337 22.82 -0.37 -8.13
CA ILE A 337 23.97 0.54 -7.90
C ILE A 337 23.50 1.96 -7.56
N PHE A 338 22.38 2.39 -8.15
CA PHE A 338 21.91 3.77 -8.00
C PHE A 338 21.00 3.97 -6.78
N VAL A 339 20.34 2.90 -6.27
CA VAL A 339 19.28 3.03 -5.26
C VAL A 339 19.66 2.43 -3.90
N GLU A 340 20.89 1.98 -3.71
CA GLU A 340 21.33 1.29 -2.50
C GLU A 340 21.07 2.08 -1.20
N PRO A 341 21.40 3.39 -1.09
CA PRO A 341 21.13 4.16 0.13
C PRO A 341 19.63 4.24 0.49
N GLY A 342 18.77 4.37 -0.52
CA GLY A 342 17.31 4.37 -0.33
C GLY A 342 16.78 3.02 0.15
N LEU A 343 17.34 1.92 -0.38
CA LEU A 343 17.00 0.56 0.06
C LEU A 343 17.42 0.33 1.52
N GLU A 344 18.62 0.74 1.90
CA GLU A 344 19.11 0.64 3.28
C GLU A 344 18.27 1.43 4.28
N SER A 345 17.68 2.54 3.84
CA SER A 345 16.73 3.30 4.65
C SER A 345 15.33 2.69 4.73
N GLY A 346 15.09 1.53 4.07
CA GLY A 346 13.83 0.79 4.10
C GLY A 346 12.77 1.27 3.12
N ARG A 347 13.09 2.19 2.19
CA ARG A 347 12.15 2.67 1.17
C ARG A 347 11.80 1.59 0.16
N SER A 348 10.63 1.73 -0.48
CA SER A 348 10.11 0.74 -1.40
C SER A 348 10.59 0.95 -2.83
N TYR A 349 11.08 -0.14 -3.44
CA TYR A 349 11.34 -0.25 -4.88
C TYR A 349 10.48 -1.37 -5.44
N THR A 350 9.64 -1.06 -6.42
CA THR A 350 8.81 -2.06 -7.10
C THR A 350 9.11 -2.11 -8.59
N VAL A 351 8.75 -3.20 -9.24
CA VAL A 351 9.02 -3.41 -10.66
C VAL A 351 7.74 -3.20 -11.48
N GLY A 352 7.83 -2.40 -12.56
CA GLY A 352 6.70 -2.02 -13.40
C GLY A 352 6.72 -2.66 -14.79
N PRO A 353 6.28 -3.93 -14.96
CA PRO A 353 6.15 -4.52 -16.28
C PRO A 353 5.08 -3.80 -17.13
N GLY A 354 5.40 -3.55 -18.40
CA GLY A 354 4.41 -3.11 -19.38
C GLY A 354 3.61 -4.31 -19.89
N SER A 355 2.47 -4.61 -19.28
CA SER A 355 1.62 -5.73 -19.71
C SER A 355 1.17 -5.60 -21.16
N TYR A 356 0.90 -4.37 -21.63
CA TYR A 356 0.58 -4.11 -23.03
C TYR A 356 1.72 -4.50 -23.99
N ILE A 357 2.99 -4.32 -23.57
CA ILE A 357 4.16 -4.75 -24.36
C ILE A 357 4.22 -6.29 -24.46
N LEU A 358 3.89 -6.99 -23.37
CA LEU A 358 3.84 -8.46 -23.40
C LEU A 358 2.72 -8.96 -24.32
N ASP A 359 1.59 -8.26 -24.36
CA ASP A 359 0.46 -8.54 -25.24
C ASP A 359 0.81 -8.28 -26.72
N GLU A 360 1.29 -7.08 -27.03
CA GLU A 360 1.72 -6.68 -28.39
C GLU A 360 2.78 -7.62 -28.98
N ASN A 361 3.66 -8.17 -28.12
CA ASN A 361 4.69 -9.14 -28.55
C ASN A 361 4.20 -10.61 -28.52
N ASN A 362 2.93 -10.87 -28.18
CA ASN A 362 2.36 -12.22 -28.04
C ASN A 362 3.09 -13.09 -27.00
N VAL A 363 3.58 -12.49 -25.92
CA VAL A 363 4.31 -13.19 -24.84
C VAL A 363 3.64 -12.99 -23.47
N TRP A 364 2.34 -12.79 -23.45
CA TRP A 364 1.53 -12.59 -22.24
C TRP A 364 1.78 -13.67 -21.18
N TYR A 365 1.96 -14.92 -21.61
CA TYR A 365 2.22 -16.09 -20.78
C TYR A 365 3.48 -15.97 -19.90
N ARG A 366 4.32 -14.96 -20.11
CA ARG A 366 5.56 -14.75 -19.34
C ARG A 366 5.35 -14.04 -18.00
N HIS A 367 4.17 -13.47 -17.72
CA HIS A 367 3.91 -12.81 -16.46
C HIS A 367 4.29 -13.64 -15.22
N PRO A 368 3.87 -14.94 -15.10
CA PRO A 368 4.23 -15.75 -13.94
C PRO A 368 5.74 -15.94 -13.79
N ASP A 369 6.44 -16.20 -14.90
CA ASP A 369 7.89 -16.37 -14.91
C ASP A 369 8.61 -15.09 -14.49
N ILE A 370 8.20 -13.93 -14.99
CA ILE A 370 8.74 -12.62 -14.61
C ILE A 370 8.55 -12.41 -13.11
N VAL A 371 7.34 -12.59 -12.58
CA VAL A 371 7.03 -12.37 -11.15
C VAL A 371 7.84 -13.30 -10.26
N VAL A 372 7.89 -14.60 -10.56
CA VAL A 372 8.62 -15.58 -9.75
C VAL A 372 10.12 -15.27 -9.72
N ASN A 373 10.72 -14.91 -10.84
CA ASN A 373 12.15 -14.61 -10.90
C ASN A 373 12.50 -13.28 -10.21
N ILE A 374 11.65 -12.26 -10.27
CA ILE A 374 11.87 -11.00 -9.57
C ILE A 374 11.77 -11.19 -8.05
N ARG A 375 10.88 -12.04 -7.55
CA ARG A 375 10.74 -12.36 -6.11
C ARG A 375 12.02 -12.95 -5.49
N ILE A 376 12.91 -13.53 -6.27
CA ILE A 376 14.22 -14.03 -5.79
C ILE A 376 15.14 -12.85 -5.41
N ILE A 377 14.89 -11.66 -5.96
CA ILE A 377 15.65 -10.44 -5.68
C ILE A 377 15.10 -9.80 -4.40
N ASN A 378 15.74 -10.04 -3.28
CA ASN A 378 15.26 -9.75 -1.92
C ASN A 378 15.03 -8.27 -1.59
N TRP A 379 15.59 -7.36 -2.38
CA TRP A 379 15.43 -5.92 -2.17
C TRP A 379 14.25 -5.31 -2.96
N THR A 380 13.66 -6.02 -3.91
CA THR A 380 12.42 -5.58 -4.56
C THR A 380 11.22 -5.82 -3.64
N LYS A 381 10.26 -4.88 -3.64
CA LYS A 381 9.12 -4.88 -2.71
C LYS A 381 7.78 -5.12 -3.40
N GLY A 382 7.78 -5.59 -4.65
CA GLY A 382 6.56 -5.95 -5.37
C GLY A 382 6.47 -5.40 -6.79
N PHE A 383 5.23 -5.25 -7.26
CA PHE A 383 4.92 -5.02 -8.66
C PHE A 383 3.83 -3.98 -8.85
N GLN A 384 3.97 -3.20 -9.94
CA GLN A 384 2.88 -2.42 -10.51
C GLN A 384 2.84 -2.65 -12.02
N PHE A 385 1.68 -3.02 -12.57
CA PHE A 385 1.54 -3.39 -13.98
C PHE A 385 0.86 -2.27 -14.79
N PHE A 386 1.42 -1.91 -15.92
CA PHE A 386 0.79 -0.98 -16.84
C PHE A 386 0.15 -1.75 -18.00
N SER A 387 -1.17 -1.73 -18.15
CA SER A 387 -2.18 -1.06 -17.35
C SER A 387 -3.32 -2.01 -16.96
N TYR A 388 -4.28 -1.53 -16.16
CA TYR A 388 -5.53 -2.21 -15.83
C TYR A 388 -6.22 -2.76 -17.09
N ARG A 389 -6.35 -1.95 -18.14
CA ARG A 389 -7.00 -2.32 -19.39
C ARG A 389 -6.44 -3.61 -19.99
N SER A 390 -5.10 -3.74 -20.05
CA SER A 390 -4.47 -4.94 -20.61
C SER A 390 -4.85 -6.20 -19.82
N TRP A 391 -5.01 -6.08 -18.50
CA TRP A 391 -5.42 -7.18 -17.63
C TRP A 391 -6.91 -7.49 -17.77
N ASP A 392 -7.77 -6.47 -17.90
CA ASP A 392 -9.22 -6.61 -18.09
C ASP A 392 -9.55 -7.25 -19.45
N GLU A 393 -8.96 -6.76 -20.54
CA GLU A 393 -9.14 -7.30 -21.89
C GLU A 393 -8.69 -8.78 -22.00
N ASN A 394 -7.67 -9.20 -21.24
CA ASN A 394 -7.20 -10.57 -21.17
C ASN A 394 -7.90 -11.42 -20.07
N ASN A 395 -8.88 -10.87 -19.34
CA ASN A 395 -9.57 -11.53 -18.21
C ASN A 395 -8.58 -12.13 -17.18
N TYR A 396 -7.51 -11.40 -16.86
CA TYR A 396 -6.33 -11.98 -16.21
C TYR A 396 -6.33 -11.89 -14.68
N PHE A 397 -7.15 -11.03 -14.06
CA PHE A 397 -7.17 -10.82 -12.61
C PHE A 397 -7.41 -12.11 -11.82
N ASN A 398 -8.46 -12.86 -12.15
CA ASN A 398 -8.74 -14.15 -11.51
C ASN A 398 -7.61 -15.17 -11.74
N THR A 399 -7.06 -15.21 -12.95
CA THR A 399 -5.95 -16.10 -13.28
C THR A 399 -4.72 -15.80 -12.44
N ALA A 400 -4.37 -14.52 -12.27
CA ALA A 400 -3.26 -14.08 -11.43
C ALA A 400 -3.47 -14.46 -9.96
N GLY A 401 -4.68 -14.21 -9.42
CA GLY A 401 -5.05 -14.55 -8.04
C GLY A 401 -5.02 -16.05 -7.75
N GLN A 402 -5.26 -16.90 -8.76
CA GLN A 402 -5.21 -18.36 -8.65
C GLN A 402 -3.84 -18.96 -8.98
N SER A 403 -2.89 -18.16 -9.47
CA SER A 403 -1.56 -18.63 -9.86
C SER A 403 -0.45 -17.96 -9.05
N PHE A 404 0.19 -16.94 -9.58
CA PHE A 404 1.37 -16.31 -8.96
C PHE A 404 1.04 -15.31 -7.84
N PHE A 405 -0.23 -14.93 -7.66
CA PHE A 405 -0.72 -14.11 -6.55
C PHE A 405 -1.72 -14.85 -5.63
N GLN A 406 -1.53 -16.14 -5.39
CA GLN A 406 -2.46 -16.98 -4.64
C GLN A 406 -2.78 -16.49 -3.22
N GLY A 407 -1.81 -15.93 -2.51
CA GLY A 407 -1.99 -15.41 -1.14
C GLY A 407 -2.21 -13.91 -1.10
N LYS A 408 -2.95 -13.43 -0.10
CA LYS A 408 -3.01 -12.00 0.24
C LYS A 408 -1.67 -11.55 0.83
N THR A 409 -1.30 -10.30 0.59
CA THR A 409 -0.06 -9.72 1.10
C THR A 409 -0.31 -8.33 1.67
N LYS A 410 0.50 -7.94 2.64
CA LYS A 410 0.56 -6.58 3.19
C LYS A 410 1.41 -5.69 2.29
N VAL A 411 1.21 -4.40 2.37
CA VAL A 411 2.15 -3.42 1.86
C VAL A 411 3.34 -3.32 2.82
N HIS A 412 4.54 -3.05 2.31
CA HIS A 412 5.71 -2.82 3.15
C HIS A 412 5.53 -1.54 3.98
N PRO A 413 5.95 -1.55 5.25
CA PRO A 413 5.98 -0.34 6.06
C PRO A 413 6.76 0.78 5.37
N THR A 414 6.24 2.00 5.44
CA THR A 414 6.99 3.19 5.06
C THR A 414 7.84 3.63 6.24
N PRO A 415 9.17 3.77 6.08
CA PRO A 415 10.01 4.26 7.16
C PRO A 415 9.54 5.64 7.63
N ASN A 416 9.13 5.74 8.87
CA ASN A 416 8.76 7.00 9.49
C ASN A 416 9.20 7.02 10.95
N ILE A 417 10.03 8.01 11.28
CA ILE A 417 10.58 8.18 12.62
C ILE A 417 9.53 8.60 13.67
N PHE A 418 8.35 9.04 13.22
CA PHE A 418 7.26 9.48 14.09
C PHE A 418 6.19 8.41 14.31
N SER A 419 6.27 7.27 13.63
CA SER A 419 5.27 6.23 13.78
C SER A 419 5.51 5.42 15.05
N ILE A 420 4.46 5.34 15.88
CA ILE A 420 4.43 4.45 17.05
C ILE A 420 3.63 3.22 16.65
N ARG A 421 4.20 2.04 16.83
CA ARG A 421 3.46 0.78 16.60
C ARG A 421 2.13 0.80 17.35
N PRO A 422 1.01 0.48 16.70
CA PRO A 422 -0.27 0.35 17.39
C PRO A 422 -0.21 -0.71 18.49
N ASN A 423 -1.05 -0.56 19.49
CA ASN A 423 -1.26 -1.64 20.45
C ASN A 423 -1.95 -2.82 19.77
N LYS A 424 -1.72 -4.03 20.29
CA LYS A 424 -2.36 -5.24 19.75
C LYS A 424 -3.89 -5.18 19.93
N PRO A 425 -4.67 -5.61 18.91
CA PRO A 425 -6.11 -5.73 19.02
C PRO A 425 -6.51 -6.94 19.86
N LEU A 426 -7.80 -7.12 20.08
CA LEU A 426 -8.37 -8.35 20.62
C LEU A 426 -9.15 -9.08 19.53
N LEU A 427 -9.13 -10.41 19.55
CA LEU A 427 -9.85 -11.26 18.61
C LEU A 427 -10.81 -12.19 19.34
N ALA A 428 -12.07 -12.22 18.89
CA ALA A 428 -13.06 -13.21 19.28
C ALA A 428 -13.39 -14.13 18.11
N ILE A 429 -13.85 -15.34 18.42
CA ILE A 429 -14.37 -16.32 17.46
C ILE A 429 -15.74 -16.82 17.93
N ASN A 430 -16.67 -16.94 16.99
CA ASN A 430 -17.97 -17.55 17.17
C ASN A 430 -18.15 -18.64 16.10
N ALA A 431 -18.34 -19.89 16.51
CA ALA A 431 -18.70 -20.97 15.61
C ALA A 431 -20.21 -20.86 15.28
N VAL A 432 -20.53 -20.44 14.07
CA VAL A 432 -21.89 -20.35 13.55
C VAL A 432 -22.43 -21.76 13.29
N ASP A 433 -21.60 -22.58 12.66
CA ASP A 433 -21.83 -24.02 12.46
C ASP A 433 -20.49 -24.77 12.40
N SER A 434 -20.48 -26.03 11.95
CA SER A 434 -19.27 -26.85 11.92
C SER A 434 -18.19 -26.39 10.91
N VAL A 435 -18.57 -25.59 9.91
CA VAL A 435 -17.67 -25.11 8.84
C VAL A 435 -17.53 -23.60 8.81
N THR A 436 -18.39 -22.86 9.51
CA THR A 436 -18.49 -21.39 9.45
C THR A 436 -18.06 -20.77 10.77
N MET A 437 -16.97 -19.99 10.71
CA MET A 437 -16.42 -19.25 11.84
C MET A 437 -16.61 -17.75 11.61
N GLU A 438 -17.23 -17.06 12.57
CA GLU A 438 -17.32 -15.60 12.59
C GLU A 438 -16.24 -15.07 13.53
N LEU A 439 -15.36 -14.24 13.00
CA LEU A 439 -14.24 -13.62 13.69
C LEU A 439 -14.55 -12.14 13.91
N THR A 440 -14.39 -11.64 15.13
CA THR A 440 -14.55 -10.20 15.43
C THR A 440 -13.24 -9.67 16.01
N VAL A 441 -12.70 -8.65 15.36
CA VAL A 441 -11.50 -7.92 15.82
C VAL A 441 -11.95 -6.63 16.49
N TYR A 442 -11.51 -6.42 17.72
CA TYR A 442 -11.75 -5.21 18.52
C TYR A 442 -10.47 -4.37 18.53
N PRO A 443 -10.50 -3.12 18.01
CA PRO A 443 -9.36 -2.22 18.01
C PRO A 443 -8.86 -1.93 19.42
N SER A 444 -7.56 -1.74 19.56
CA SER A 444 -6.93 -1.38 20.84
C SER A 444 -7.02 0.11 21.17
N SER A 445 -7.19 0.97 20.15
CA SER A 445 -7.42 2.39 20.28
C SER A 445 -8.40 2.86 19.19
N THR A 446 -9.26 3.82 19.54
CA THR A 446 -10.30 4.35 18.64
C THR A 446 -9.85 5.53 17.80
N ASN A 447 -8.60 5.99 17.93
CA ASN A 447 -8.17 7.29 17.41
C ASN A 447 -7.38 7.26 16.11
N GLU A 448 -7.00 6.07 15.59
CA GLU A 448 -6.25 5.96 14.34
C GLU A 448 -6.91 4.94 13.42
N SER A 449 -7.42 5.42 12.30
CA SER A 449 -7.80 4.56 11.17
C SER A 449 -6.57 3.84 10.65
N GLY A 450 -6.68 2.54 10.45
CA GLY A 450 -5.58 1.72 9.94
C GLY A 450 -6.10 0.41 9.36
N TRP A 451 -5.19 -0.51 9.16
CA TRP A 451 -5.49 -1.80 8.57
C TRP A 451 -5.56 -2.87 9.65
N PHE A 452 -6.53 -3.78 9.54
CA PHE A 452 -6.65 -4.96 10.38
C PHE A 452 -6.39 -6.19 9.54
N ILE A 453 -5.48 -7.05 10.01
CA ILE A 453 -5.08 -8.26 9.33
C ILE A 453 -5.49 -9.45 10.18
N ILE A 454 -6.22 -10.39 9.60
CA ILE A 454 -6.61 -11.65 10.25
C ILE A 454 -5.81 -12.78 9.62
N TYR A 455 -5.19 -13.57 10.48
CA TYR A 455 -4.36 -14.72 10.12
C TYR A 455 -5.03 -16.01 10.55
N ARG A 456 -4.86 -17.04 9.75
CA ARG A 456 -5.23 -18.42 10.05
C ARG A 456 -4.01 -19.33 9.90
N SER A 457 -3.87 -20.31 10.78
CA SER A 457 -2.81 -21.33 10.66
C SER A 457 -3.20 -22.61 11.41
N ILE A 458 -2.66 -23.74 10.98
CA ILE A 458 -2.65 -24.98 11.72
C ILE A 458 -1.39 -25.13 12.60
N ASP A 459 -0.38 -24.29 12.37
CA ASP A 459 0.84 -24.26 13.17
C ASP A 459 0.64 -23.39 14.41
N PRO A 460 0.73 -23.96 15.64
CA PRO A 460 0.56 -23.19 16.87
C PRO A 460 1.63 -22.14 17.12
N THR A 461 2.75 -22.18 16.38
CA THR A 461 3.86 -21.23 16.47
C THR A 461 3.80 -20.13 15.41
N ALA A 462 2.78 -20.13 14.53
CA ALA A 462 2.64 -19.15 13.46
C ALA A 462 2.69 -17.71 13.98
N THR A 463 3.37 -16.85 13.22
CA THR A 463 3.53 -15.41 13.47
C THR A 463 2.94 -14.63 12.28
N PRO A 464 2.83 -13.29 12.35
CA PRO A 464 2.43 -12.48 11.20
C PRO A 464 3.28 -12.65 9.94
N ASP A 465 4.49 -13.18 10.08
CA ASP A 465 5.42 -13.39 8.95
C ASP A 465 5.18 -14.73 8.24
N ILE A 466 4.63 -15.73 8.97
CA ILE A 466 4.42 -17.10 8.45
C ILE A 466 2.96 -17.57 8.50
N GLY A 467 2.06 -16.77 9.05
CA GLY A 467 0.62 -17.07 9.08
C GLY A 467 -0.06 -16.73 7.76
N ASP A 468 -1.04 -17.55 7.34
CA ASP A 468 -1.86 -17.27 6.16
C ASP A 468 -2.77 -16.06 6.40
N ILE A 469 -2.61 -15.00 5.64
CA ILE A 469 -3.50 -13.83 5.67
C ILE A 469 -4.83 -14.20 5.01
N ILE A 470 -5.90 -14.24 5.81
CA ILE A 470 -7.25 -14.52 5.29
C ILE A 470 -8.08 -13.26 5.07
N SER A 471 -7.79 -12.16 5.79
CA SER A 471 -8.48 -10.88 5.62
C SER A 471 -7.55 -9.70 5.86
N ILE A 472 -7.71 -8.65 5.05
CA ILE A 472 -7.18 -7.31 5.26
C ILE A 472 -8.35 -6.35 5.12
N GLN A 473 -8.61 -5.50 6.12
CA GLN A 473 -9.71 -4.54 6.13
C GLN A 473 -9.24 -3.20 6.67
N TYR A 474 -9.71 -2.11 6.05
CA TYR A 474 -9.44 -0.75 6.49
C TYR A 474 -10.62 -0.23 7.31
N LYS A 475 -10.42 0.05 8.58
CA LYS A 475 -11.43 0.60 9.50
C LYS A 475 -10.82 1.16 10.77
N SER A 476 -11.63 1.93 11.51
CA SER A 476 -11.34 2.45 12.86
C SER A 476 -12.27 1.88 13.95
N GLU A 477 -13.18 1.00 13.59
CA GLU A 477 -14.19 0.38 14.47
C GLU A 477 -14.07 -1.16 14.45
N ASP A 478 -14.83 -1.86 15.27
CA ASP A 478 -14.87 -3.32 15.30
C ASP A 478 -15.15 -3.88 13.90
N ILE A 479 -14.39 -4.89 13.50
CA ILE A 479 -14.57 -5.57 12.22
C ILE A 479 -14.96 -7.02 12.41
N THR A 480 -15.82 -7.51 11.54
CA THR A 480 -16.18 -8.92 11.46
C THR A 480 -15.70 -9.54 10.16
N TYR A 481 -15.32 -10.81 10.22
CA TYR A 481 -14.94 -11.60 9.06
C TYR A 481 -15.50 -13.02 9.21
N THR A 482 -16.13 -13.53 8.16
CA THR A 482 -16.61 -14.91 8.12
C THR A 482 -15.62 -15.78 7.38
N ASP A 483 -15.07 -16.78 8.07
CA ASP A 483 -14.18 -17.79 7.49
C ASP A 483 -14.94 -19.10 7.29
N TYR A 484 -14.66 -19.76 6.16
CA TYR A 484 -15.24 -21.06 5.83
C TYR A 484 -14.11 -22.11 5.83
N LEU A 485 -14.25 -23.09 6.71
CA LEU A 485 -13.26 -24.16 6.87
C LEU A 485 -13.36 -25.15 5.71
N SER A 486 -12.22 -25.39 5.07
CA SER A 486 -12.11 -26.42 4.03
C SER A 486 -11.95 -27.83 4.60
N ASP A 487 -11.47 -27.95 5.83
CA ASP A 487 -11.26 -29.20 6.55
C ASP A 487 -11.65 -29.02 8.02
N THR A 488 -12.67 -29.72 8.47
CA THR A 488 -13.19 -29.64 9.85
C THR A 488 -12.47 -30.58 10.82
N ASP A 489 -11.62 -31.47 10.33
CA ASP A 489 -10.81 -32.38 11.15
C ASP A 489 -9.55 -31.67 11.67
N LEU A 490 -9.18 -30.54 11.06
CA LEU A 490 -8.06 -29.73 11.49
C LEU A 490 -8.48 -28.69 12.54
N VAL A 491 -7.61 -28.48 13.52
CA VAL A 491 -7.76 -27.37 14.48
C VAL A 491 -7.01 -26.16 13.93
N TYR A 492 -7.77 -25.16 13.51
CA TYR A 492 -7.21 -23.88 13.10
C TYR A 492 -7.09 -22.96 14.30
N GLN A 493 -5.99 -22.23 14.35
CA GLN A 493 -5.84 -21.05 15.18
C GLN A 493 -5.99 -19.79 14.36
N TYR A 494 -6.49 -18.76 14.98
CA TYR A 494 -6.58 -17.41 14.43
C TYR A 494 -5.92 -16.43 15.38
N PHE A 495 -5.31 -15.40 14.79
CA PHE A 495 -4.88 -14.20 15.49
C PHE A 495 -5.03 -13.02 14.55
N ALA A 496 -5.06 -11.82 15.10
CA ALA A 496 -5.18 -10.59 14.33
C ALA A 496 -4.09 -9.60 14.73
N THR A 497 -3.75 -8.71 13.82
CA THR A 497 -2.92 -7.54 14.07
C THR A 497 -3.63 -6.28 13.61
N GLN A 498 -3.18 -5.15 14.09
CA GLN A 498 -3.60 -3.82 13.67
C GLN A 498 -2.37 -3.06 13.18
N THR A 499 -2.50 -2.30 12.10
CA THR A 499 -1.45 -1.40 11.62
C THR A 499 -1.88 0.06 11.75
N ASP A 500 -0.90 0.96 11.78
CA ASP A 500 -1.12 2.37 11.46
C ASP A 500 -1.19 2.60 9.93
N ARG A 501 -1.31 3.88 9.51
CA ARG A 501 -1.33 4.26 8.08
C ARG A 501 0.04 4.10 7.40
N PHE A 502 1.12 3.87 8.14
CA PHE A 502 2.46 3.58 7.63
C PHE A 502 2.73 2.06 7.50
N TRP A 503 1.74 1.22 7.79
CA TRP A 503 1.85 -0.24 7.86
C TRP A 503 2.76 -0.77 8.98
N ASN A 504 3.03 0.03 10.02
CA ASN A 504 3.68 -0.51 11.20
C ASN A 504 2.71 -1.42 11.94
N GLU A 505 3.04 -2.69 12.02
CA GLU A 505 2.17 -3.73 12.53
C GLU A 505 2.35 -3.93 14.03
N SER A 506 1.24 -4.06 14.75
CA SER A 506 1.20 -4.36 16.18
C SER A 506 1.73 -5.77 16.49
N GLU A 507 1.95 -6.05 17.77
CA GLU A 507 2.02 -7.43 18.24
C GLU A 507 0.71 -8.15 17.96
N PRO A 508 0.73 -9.50 17.78
CA PRO A 508 -0.47 -10.29 17.59
C PRO A 508 -1.45 -10.19 18.77
N SER A 509 -2.73 -10.26 18.46
CA SER A 509 -3.80 -10.41 19.44
C SER A 509 -3.65 -11.71 20.27
N ASN A 510 -4.57 -11.94 21.18
CA ASN A 510 -4.82 -13.27 21.70
C ASN A 510 -5.12 -14.25 20.54
N ARG A 511 -4.79 -15.53 20.75
CA ARG A 511 -5.11 -16.61 19.82
C ARG A 511 -6.45 -17.23 20.15
N VAL A 512 -7.25 -17.54 19.13
CA VAL A 512 -8.50 -18.26 19.24
C VAL A 512 -8.47 -19.49 18.32
N TYR A 513 -9.26 -20.50 18.63
CA TYR A 513 -9.19 -21.82 17.98
C TYR A 513 -10.56 -22.32 17.58
N THR A 514 -10.66 -23.10 16.49
CA THR A 514 -11.92 -23.70 16.02
C THR A 514 -12.55 -24.69 17.00
N SER A 515 -11.75 -25.25 17.91
CA SER A 515 -12.26 -26.15 18.97
C SER A 515 -12.87 -25.42 20.18
N SER A 516 -12.91 -24.07 20.16
CA SER A 516 -13.64 -23.31 21.18
C SER A 516 -15.12 -23.62 21.06
N GLY A 517 -15.73 -24.22 22.09
CA GLY A 517 -17.16 -24.59 22.08
C GLY A 517 -18.09 -23.38 21.86
N PRO A 518 -19.39 -23.59 21.74
CA PRO A 518 -20.35 -22.54 21.42
C PRO A 518 -20.26 -21.37 22.40
N MET A 519 -20.41 -20.16 21.87
CA MET A 519 -20.36 -18.93 22.66
C MET A 519 -21.41 -18.92 23.74
N PRO A 520 -21.11 -18.43 24.94
CA PRO A 520 -22.11 -18.26 25.99
C PRO A 520 -23.23 -17.31 25.56
N ASP A 521 -24.46 -17.66 25.88
CA ASP A 521 -25.64 -16.85 25.60
C ASP A 521 -25.91 -15.76 26.66
N LYS A 522 -25.21 -15.83 27.80
CA LYS A 522 -25.38 -14.91 28.93
C LYS A 522 -24.18 -14.90 29.88
N TYR A 523 -24.05 -13.80 30.62
CA TYR A 523 -23.11 -13.70 31.72
C TYR A 523 -23.43 -14.73 32.80
N LYS A 524 -22.45 -15.55 33.19
CA LYS A 524 -22.63 -16.61 34.15
C LYS A 524 -21.36 -16.83 34.97
N ILE A 525 -21.49 -17.00 36.28
CA ILE A 525 -20.46 -17.59 37.12
C ILE A 525 -20.91 -19.02 37.42
N SER A 526 -20.08 -19.98 37.10
CA SER A 526 -20.31 -21.38 37.50
C SER A 526 -19.82 -21.61 38.92
N GLN A 527 -20.19 -22.74 39.51
CA GLN A 527 -19.75 -23.07 40.84
C GLN A 527 -18.22 -23.23 40.84
N ASN A 528 -17.54 -22.56 41.77
CA ASN A 528 -16.10 -22.73 41.96
C ASN A 528 -15.79 -24.17 42.43
N TYR A 529 -14.62 -24.65 42.06
CA TYR A 529 -14.17 -25.98 42.41
C TYR A 529 -12.68 -25.97 42.82
N PRO A 530 -12.33 -26.61 43.96
CA PRO A 530 -13.26 -27.20 44.97
C PRO A 530 -14.09 -26.14 45.71
N ASN A 531 -15.26 -26.56 46.24
CA ASN A 531 -16.08 -25.75 47.14
C ASN A 531 -16.83 -26.67 48.14
N PRO A 532 -16.48 -26.71 49.42
CA PRO A 532 -15.50 -25.87 50.12
C PRO A 532 -14.07 -26.06 49.60
N PHE A 533 -13.22 -25.02 49.76
CA PHE A 533 -11.82 -25.08 49.37
C PHE A 533 -10.91 -24.69 50.52
N ASN A 534 -9.67 -25.21 50.46
CA ASN A 534 -8.57 -24.88 51.35
C ASN A 534 -7.34 -24.56 50.47
N GLY A 535 -6.86 -23.33 50.50
CA GLY A 535 -5.74 -22.86 49.73
C GLY A 535 -6.11 -22.19 48.41
N MET A 536 -6.68 -22.93 47.46
CA MET A 536 -7.03 -22.39 46.13
C MET A 536 -8.38 -22.96 45.64
N THR A 537 -9.11 -22.14 44.87
CA THR A 537 -10.27 -22.58 44.11
C THR A 537 -10.27 -21.96 42.73
N THR A 538 -10.69 -22.72 41.73
CA THR A 538 -10.90 -22.25 40.36
C THR A 538 -12.34 -21.81 40.18
N ILE A 539 -12.54 -20.65 39.59
CA ILE A 539 -13.85 -20.02 39.36
C ILE A 539 -14.06 -19.94 37.85
N PRO A 540 -14.92 -20.80 37.28
CA PRO A 540 -15.32 -20.69 35.89
C PRO A 540 -16.39 -19.62 35.71
N PHE A 541 -16.31 -18.82 34.66
CA PHE A 541 -17.31 -17.83 34.30
C PHE A 541 -17.43 -17.68 32.79
N ALA A 542 -18.54 -17.15 32.32
CA ALA A 542 -18.89 -17.00 30.92
C ALA A 542 -19.31 -15.57 30.59
N ILE A 543 -18.85 -15.07 29.46
CA ILE A 543 -19.07 -13.72 28.94
C ILE A 543 -19.67 -13.83 27.55
N PRO A 544 -20.88 -13.28 27.26
CA PRO A 544 -21.55 -13.40 25.97
C PRO A 544 -21.06 -12.37 24.93
N ASP A 545 -20.57 -11.23 25.39
CA ASP A 545 -20.15 -10.10 24.53
C ASP A 545 -18.85 -9.45 25.05
N TYR A 546 -18.14 -8.75 24.20
CA TYR A 546 -16.96 -7.98 24.60
C TYR A 546 -17.34 -6.88 25.58
N SER A 547 -16.80 -6.93 26.78
CA SER A 547 -17.16 -6.01 27.86
C SER A 547 -16.01 -5.79 28.83
N HIS A 548 -15.98 -4.61 29.46
CA HIS A 548 -15.15 -4.40 30.64
C HIS A 548 -15.72 -5.20 31.80
N ILE A 549 -14.97 -6.16 32.30
CA ILE A 549 -15.35 -7.07 33.34
C ILE A 549 -14.65 -6.72 34.63
N THR A 550 -15.46 -6.55 35.71
CA THR A 550 -14.94 -6.52 37.08
C THR A 550 -15.41 -7.78 37.78
N LEU A 551 -14.50 -8.66 38.17
CA LEU A 551 -14.76 -9.86 38.96
C LEU A 551 -14.16 -9.66 40.35
N SER A 552 -15.04 -9.53 41.36
CA SER A 552 -14.62 -9.18 42.73
C SER A 552 -15.14 -10.17 43.75
N ILE A 553 -14.36 -10.42 44.79
CA ILE A 553 -14.71 -11.19 45.98
C ILE A 553 -15.08 -10.23 47.10
N THR A 554 -16.21 -10.47 47.76
CA THR A 554 -16.64 -9.71 48.95
C THR A 554 -16.89 -10.63 50.16
N ASP A 555 -16.87 -10.04 51.35
CA ASP A 555 -17.43 -10.67 52.54
C ASP A 555 -18.99 -10.63 52.48
N ILE A 556 -19.65 -11.28 53.46
CA ILE A 556 -21.12 -11.30 53.53
C ILE A 556 -21.77 -9.95 53.82
N ARG A 557 -20.99 -8.92 54.18
CA ARG A 557 -21.42 -7.52 54.40
C ARG A 557 -21.24 -6.66 53.16
N GLY A 558 -20.69 -7.24 52.05
CA GLY A 558 -20.47 -6.55 50.80
C GLY A 558 -19.13 -5.76 50.74
N LYS A 559 -18.26 -5.92 51.74
CA LYS A 559 -16.91 -5.32 51.67
C LYS A 559 -16.07 -6.09 50.65
N ILE A 560 -15.50 -5.39 49.70
CA ILE A 560 -14.56 -5.97 48.72
C ILE A 560 -13.31 -6.48 49.45
N ILE A 561 -13.01 -7.74 49.23
CA ILE A 561 -11.83 -8.45 49.74
C ILE A 561 -10.73 -8.52 48.69
N ALA A 562 -11.08 -8.89 47.45
CA ALA A 562 -10.14 -8.96 46.35
C ALA A 562 -10.84 -8.62 45.02
N THR A 563 -10.11 -7.93 44.15
CA THR A 563 -10.49 -7.72 42.75
C THR A 563 -9.67 -8.67 41.91
N LEU A 564 -10.28 -9.71 41.36
CA LEU A 564 -9.60 -10.74 40.61
C LEU A 564 -9.39 -10.35 39.15
N ILE A 565 -10.33 -9.59 38.58
CA ILE A 565 -10.31 -9.07 37.21
C ILE A 565 -10.86 -7.65 37.22
N ASP A 566 -10.24 -6.74 36.48
CA ASP A 566 -10.75 -5.39 36.21
C ASP A 566 -10.16 -4.90 34.88
N GLN A 567 -10.68 -5.47 33.78
CA GLN A 567 -10.20 -5.20 32.41
C GLN A 567 -11.23 -5.57 31.35
N PRO A 568 -11.08 -5.05 30.12
CA PRO A 568 -11.81 -5.54 28.97
C PRO A 568 -11.54 -7.03 28.73
N MET A 569 -12.58 -7.80 28.47
CA MET A 569 -12.50 -9.25 28.19
C MET A 569 -13.35 -9.64 26.99
N LEU A 570 -12.84 -10.62 26.25
CA LEU A 570 -13.52 -11.20 25.10
C LEU A 570 -14.71 -12.09 25.54
N PRO A 571 -15.71 -12.24 24.64
CA PRO A 571 -16.71 -13.28 24.80
C PRO A 571 -16.06 -14.68 24.94
N GLY A 572 -16.68 -15.55 25.69
CA GLY A 572 -16.18 -16.92 25.86
C GLY A 572 -16.33 -17.47 27.28
N ASN A 573 -15.83 -18.69 27.48
CA ASN A 573 -15.71 -19.34 28.75
C ASN A 573 -14.31 -19.10 29.34
N HIS A 574 -14.27 -18.60 30.57
CA HIS A 574 -13.05 -18.20 31.26
C HIS A 574 -12.92 -18.87 32.59
N THR A 575 -11.71 -18.94 33.14
CA THR A 575 -11.43 -19.42 34.50
C THR A 575 -10.44 -18.49 35.19
N ILE A 576 -10.58 -18.32 36.52
CA ILE A 576 -9.61 -17.62 37.35
C ILE A 576 -9.43 -18.32 38.67
N ASN A 577 -8.27 -18.25 39.27
CA ASN A 577 -7.97 -18.84 40.56
C ASN A 577 -8.01 -17.80 41.67
N TRP A 578 -8.66 -18.15 42.78
CA TRP A 578 -8.58 -17.38 44.03
C TRP A 578 -7.89 -18.20 45.13
N TYR A 579 -6.95 -17.61 45.78
CA TYR A 579 -6.09 -18.26 46.80
C TYR A 579 -6.50 -17.93 48.25
N GLY A 580 -7.75 -17.46 48.43
CA GLY A 580 -8.22 -17.07 49.78
C GLY A 580 -7.46 -15.86 50.36
N LYS A 581 -6.94 -14.96 49.50
CA LYS A 581 -6.20 -13.75 49.89
C LYS A 581 -6.94 -12.50 49.46
N ASN A 582 -6.66 -11.40 50.18
CA ASN A 582 -7.08 -10.08 49.76
C ASN A 582 -6.07 -9.46 48.78
N ASP A 583 -6.39 -8.24 48.25
CA ASP A 583 -5.51 -7.51 47.33
C ASP A 583 -4.12 -7.16 47.94
N ALA A 584 -4.01 -7.09 49.25
CA ALA A 584 -2.75 -6.91 49.95
C ALA A 584 -1.95 -8.24 50.17
N GLY A 585 -2.44 -9.37 49.60
CA GLY A 585 -1.82 -10.68 49.72
C GLY A 585 -2.04 -11.41 51.06
N SER A 586 -2.85 -10.85 51.98
CA SER A 586 -3.09 -11.42 53.28
C SER A 586 -4.21 -12.47 53.21
N HIS A 587 -3.98 -13.64 53.84
CA HIS A 587 -4.96 -14.72 53.93
C HIS A 587 -6.21 -14.27 54.67
N GLN A 588 -7.34 -14.68 54.14
CA GLN A 588 -8.63 -14.42 54.75
C GLN A 588 -9.00 -15.49 55.79
N ALA A 589 -9.99 -15.21 56.64
CA ALA A 589 -10.54 -16.16 57.59
C ALA A 589 -11.42 -17.21 56.91
N SER A 590 -11.56 -18.40 57.53
CA SER A 590 -12.58 -19.35 57.09
C SER A 590 -13.97 -18.71 57.15
N GLY A 591 -14.74 -18.92 56.10
CA GLY A 591 -16.05 -18.29 56.03
C GLY A 591 -16.70 -18.34 54.64
N VAL A 592 -17.86 -17.70 54.55
CA VAL A 592 -18.60 -17.55 53.30
C VAL A 592 -18.20 -16.23 52.66
N TYR A 593 -17.87 -16.29 51.38
CA TYR A 593 -17.57 -15.16 50.51
C TYR A 593 -18.52 -15.14 49.33
N LEU A 594 -18.71 -13.97 48.73
CA LEU A 594 -19.50 -13.81 47.53
C LEU A 594 -18.59 -13.34 46.39
N ILE A 595 -18.79 -13.89 45.22
CA ILE A 595 -18.14 -13.42 43.98
C ILE A 595 -19.18 -12.73 43.10
N TYR A 596 -18.79 -11.59 42.54
CA TYR A 596 -19.64 -10.80 41.64
C TYR A 596 -18.95 -10.61 40.30
N LEU A 597 -19.71 -10.84 39.24
CA LEU A 597 -19.34 -10.49 37.85
C LEU A 597 -20.13 -9.24 37.48
N ASN A 598 -19.41 -8.14 37.21
CA ASN A 598 -19.99 -6.86 36.86
C ASN A 598 -19.55 -6.43 35.46
N THR A 599 -20.42 -5.67 34.76
CA THR A 599 -20.06 -4.89 33.58
C THR A 599 -20.44 -3.45 33.85
N GLY A 600 -19.44 -2.54 33.94
CA GLY A 600 -19.63 -1.19 34.44
C GLY A 600 -20.23 -1.23 35.86
N SER A 601 -21.30 -0.47 36.12
CA SER A 601 -21.98 -0.43 37.43
C SER A 601 -23.05 -1.51 37.64
N LYS A 602 -23.27 -2.42 36.68
CA LYS A 602 -24.34 -3.44 36.75
C LYS A 602 -23.78 -4.82 37.12
N VAL A 603 -24.33 -5.38 38.20
CA VAL A 603 -24.09 -6.80 38.54
C VAL A 603 -24.80 -7.69 37.50
N LYS A 604 -24.06 -8.55 36.85
CA LYS A 604 -24.58 -9.50 35.86
C LYS A 604 -24.84 -10.88 36.46
N ASN A 605 -23.96 -11.31 37.37
CA ASN A 605 -24.09 -12.61 38.04
C ASN A 605 -23.34 -12.62 39.37
N SER A 606 -23.72 -13.52 40.30
CA SER A 606 -23.00 -13.73 41.57
C SER A 606 -23.11 -15.18 42.04
N LYS A 607 -22.11 -15.62 42.84
CA LYS A 607 -22.05 -16.95 43.45
C LYS A 607 -21.45 -16.88 44.84
N ARG A 608 -21.77 -17.92 45.64
CA ARG A 608 -21.23 -18.09 46.99
C ARG A 608 -20.06 -19.07 47.00
N LEU A 609 -19.01 -18.68 47.70
CA LEU A 609 -17.81 -19.46 47.92
C LEU A 609 -17.67 -19.82 49.40
N LEU A 610 -17.25 -21.03 49.72
CA LEU A 610 -16.95 -21.43 51.10
C LEU A 610 -15.46 -21.74 51.27
N PHE A 611 -14.78 -20.88 52.01
CA PHE A 611 -13.33 -21.01 52.30
C PHE A 611 -13.16 -21.64 53.68
N LEU A 612 -12.36 -22.69 53.76
CA LEU A 612 -11.98 -23.37 54.98
C LEU A 612 -10.46 -23.35 55.09
N LYS A 613 -9.95 -22.76 56.14
CA LYS A 613 -8.50 -22.66 56.39
C LYS A 613 -7.99 -23.87 57.14
#